data_3bdb19b41e4bebd956ac3c80aff67155
#
_entry.id   3bdb19b41e4bebd956ac3c80aff67155
#
_cell.length_a   1.000
_cell.length_b   1.000
_cell.length_c   1.000
_cell.angle_alpha   90.00
_cell.angle_beta   90.00
_cell.angle_gamma   90.00
#
_symmetry.space_group_name_H-M   'P 1'
#
loop_
_entity.id
_entity.type
_entity.pdbx_description
1 polymer ?
#
loop_
_entity_poly.entity_id
_entity_poly.type
_entity_poly.pdbx_seq_one_letter_code
_entity_poly.pdbx_strand_id
1 'polypeptide(L)'
;MFYGFSNLTAFNYAGGSGREEPETACEDNGNRSTAYHTGNNAYPVASNVVYSNSSGTTFITANAYKMGSGDVMIVGANGVVSEIFNECE
;
A
#
# COMPACT_ATOMS: atom_id res chain seq x y z
N MET A 1 12.96 -9.25 22.16
CA MET A 1 12.47 -8.92 21.71
C MET A 1 11.83 -8.53 20.92
N PHE A 2 11.46 -8.34 20.56
CA PHE A 2 10.82 -8.08 19.81
C PHE A 2 10.30 -7.67 19.12
N TYR A 3 9.86 -7.71 18.65
CA TYR A 3 9.41 -7.29 18.05
C TYR A 3 8.76 -6.72 17.26
N GLY A 4 8.61 -6.54 16.97
CA GLY A 4 8.18 -5.30 16.53
C GLY A 4 7.11 -5.24 15.51
N PHE A 5 7.12 -6.07 14.48
CA PHE A 5 6.18 -5.94 13.37
C PHE A 5 5.11 -7.00 13.36
N SER A 6 4.88 -7.60 14.53
CA SER A 6 3.88 -8.66 14.61
C SER A 6 2.45 -8.14 14.45
N ASN A 7 2.26 -6.81 14.45
CA ASN A 7 0.92 -6.24 14.41
C ASN A 7 0.60 -5.53 13.09
N LEU A 8 1.21 -5.99 12.02
CA LEU A 8 0.91 -5.40 10.71
C LEU A 8 -0.52 -5.72 10.31
N THR A 9 -1.14 -4.79 9.60
CA THR A 9 -2.51 -4.92 9.14
C THR A 9 -2.52 -5.28 7.66
N ALA A 10 -3.18 -6.36 7.30
CA ALA A 10 -3.26 -6.80 5.90
C ALA A 10 -4.30 -5.97 5.16
N PHE A 11 -4.05 -5.71 3.89
CA PHE A 11 -5.01 -5.03 3.04
C PHE A 11 -4.80 -5.47 1.59
N ASN A 12 -5.81 -5.22 0.76
CA ASN A 12 -5.77 -5.63 -0.64
C ASN A 12 -5.49 -4.43 -1.54
N TYR A 13 -4.77 -4.69 -2.62
CA TYR A 13 -4.52 -3.68 -3.63
C TYR A 13 -4.50 -4.32 -5.01
N ALA A 14 -4.69 -3.50 -6.03
CA ALA A 14 -4.71 -3.95 -7.42
C ALA A 14 -3.46 -3.43 -8.12
N GLY A 15 -3.18 -3.96 -9.31
CA GLY A 15 -2.16 -3.40 -10.15
C GLY A 15 -0.79 -4.04 -10.09
N GLY A 16 -0.66 -5.14 -9.38
CA GLY A 16 0.61 -5.88 -9.36
C GLY A 16 1.79 -5.04 -8.92
N SER A 17 2.60 -4.60 -9.87
CA SER A 17 3.81 -3.84 -9.55
C SER A 17 3.57 -2.36 -9.33
N GLY A 18 2.33 -1.89 -9.48
CA GLY A 18 2.02 -0.50 -9.28
C GLY A 18 2.20 0.32 -10.55
N ARG A 19 1.94 1.60 -10.43
CA ARG A 19 2.03 2.55 -11.54
C ARG A 19 2.84 3.76 -11.13
N GLU A 20 3.37 4.50 -12.10
CA GLU A 20 4.13 5.70 -11.79
C GLU A 20 3.23 6.87 -11.42
N GLU A 21 2.01 6.90 -11.96
CA GLU A 21 1.09 8.01 -11.74
C GLU A 21 -0.14 7.54 -11.01
N PRO A 22 -0.64 8.31 -10.04
CA PRO A 22 -1.84 7.90 -9.33
C PRO A 22 -3.08 7.85 -10.22
N GLU A 23 -3.18 8.72 -11.22
CA GLU A 23 -4.33 8.68 -12.12
C GLU A 23 -4.39 7.39 -12.90
N THR A 24 -3.24 6.87 -13.30
CA THR A 24 -3.18 5.59 -14.00
C THR A 24 -3.55 4.45 -13.07
N ALA A 25 -3.07 4.54 -11.82
CA ALA A 25 -3.39 3.52 -10.83
C ALA A 25 -4.88 3.45 -10.56
N CYS A 26 -5.60 4.58 -10.65
CA CYS A 26 -7.04 4.60 -10.46
C CYS A 26 -7.77 3.65 -11.38
N GLU A 27 -7.20 3.36 -12.53
CA GLU A 27 -7.84 2.51 -13.54
C GLU A 27 -7.56 1.04 -13.33
N ASP A 28 -6.72 0.69 -12.36
CA ASP A 28 -6.40 -0.70 -12.12
C ASP A 28 -7.57 -1.37 -11.42
N ASN A 29 -8.05 -2.46 -11.97
CA ASN A 29 -9.10 -3.26 -11.34
C ASN A 29 -8.90 -4.73 -11.63
N GLY A 30 -7.68 -5.14 -11.81
CA GLY A 30 -7.39 -6.53 -12.07
C GLY A 30 -7.30 -7.33 -10.79
N ASN A 31 -6.40 -8.29 -10.79
CA ASN A 31 -6.20 -9.16 -9.64
C ASN A 31 -5.78 -8.36 -8.42
N ARG A 32 -6.26 -8.78 -7.27
CA ARG A 32 -5.90 -8.14 -6.03
C ARG A 32 -4.83 -8.92 -5.34
N SER A 33 -3.88 -8.18 -4.79
CA SER A 33 -2.79 -8.76 -4.02
C SER A 33 -2.93 -8.28 -2.58
N THR A 34 -2.23 -8.93 -1.68
CA THR A 34 -2.27 -8.56 -0.26
C THR A 34 -0.93 -7.97 0.14
N ALA A 35 -0.97 -6.86 0.87
CA ALA A 35 0.20 -6.26 1.47
C ALA A 35 -0.12 -5.94 2.93
N TYR A 36 0.84 -5.38 3.64
CA TYR A 36 0.73 -5.20 5.09
C TYR A 36 1.25 -3.83 5.48
N HIS A 37 0.56 -3.15 6.38
CA HIS A 37 0.99 -1.81 6.76
C HIS A 37 1.02 -1.64 8.28
N THR A 38 1.69 -0.59 8.72
CA THR A 38 1.96 -0.38 10.14
C THR A 38 0.84 0.32 10.89
N GLY A 39 -0.20 0.80 10.19
CA GLY A 39 -1.28 1.52 10.85
C GLY A 39 -2.36 0.61 11.38
N ASN A 40 -3.35 1.20 12.02
CA ASN A 40 -4.46 0.47 12.62
C ASN A 40 -5.73 0.51 11.79
N ASN A 41 -5.74 1.31 10.73
CA ASN A 41 -6.92 1.39 9.86
C ASN A 41 -6.94 0.22 8.90
N ALA A 42 -8.11 -0.02 8.29
CA ALA A 42 -8.23 -1.11 7.32
C ALA A 42 -7.26 -0.93 6.15
N TYR A 43 -7.00 0.32 5.77
CA TYR A 43 -6.07 0.64 4.68
C TYR A 43 -5.03 1.62 5.16
N PRO A 44 -3.84 1.63 4.55
CA PRO A 44 -2.78 2.54 4.99
C PRO A 44 -3.15 4.00 4.75
N VAL A 45 -2.56 4.85 5.56
CA VAL A 45 -2.69 6.30 5.42
C VAL A 45 -1.28 6.87 5.29
N ALA A 46 -1.21 8.17 5.02
CA ALA A 46 0.09 8.83 4.87
C ALA A 46 0.96 8.57 6.10
N SER A 47 2.22 8.35 5.87
CA SER A 47 3.28 8.04 6.83
C SER A 47 3.30 6.59 7.32
N ASN A 48 2.31 5.76 6.99
CA ASN A 48 2.41 4.33 7.26
C ASN A 48 3.51 3.72 6.39
N VAL A 49 4.04 2.60 6.83
CA VAL A 49 5.02 1.84 6.04
C VAL A 49 4.33 0.58 5.54
N VAL A 50 4.53 0.27 4.26
CA VAL A 50 3.88 -0.86 3.62
C VAL A 50 4.92 -1.92 3.26
N TYR A 51 4.63 -3.14 3.63
CA TYR A 51 5.47 -4.30 3.35
C TYR A 51 4.75 -5.25 2.42
N SER A 52 5.51 -5.94 1.58
CA SER A 52 4.94 -6.93 0.69
C SER A 52 4.74 -8.28 1.39
N ASN A 53 5.34 -8.47 2.56
CA ASN A 53 5.22 -9.72 3.30
C ASN A 53 4.74 -9.47 4.72
N SER A 54 4.15 -10.50 5.32
CA SER A 54 3.56 -10.37 6.65
C SER A 54 4.59 -10.27 7.76
N SER A 55 5.83 -10.64 7.48
CA SER A 55 6.87 -10.56 8.49
C SER A 55 7.48 -9.16 8.60
N GLY A 56 7.13 -8.26 7.66
CA GLY A 56 7.63 -6.89 7.73
C GLY A 56 9.10 -6.75 7.40
N THR A 57 9.61 -7.61 6.53
CA THR A 57 11.03 -7.58 6.17
C THR A 57 11.29 -7.08 4.76
N THR A 58 10.26 -6.99 3.91
CA THR A 58 10.42 -6.55 2.53
C THR A 58 9.46 -5.41 2.25
N PHE A 59 10.00 -4.23 1.98
CA PHE A 59 9.17 -3.08 1.64
C PHE A 59 8.52 -3.29 0.26
N ILE A 60 7.30 -2.78 0.11
CA ILE A 60 6.68 -2.77 -1.21
C ILE A 60 7.45 -1.77 -2.09
N THR A 61 7.48 -2.04 -3.39
CA THR A 61 8.21 -1.19 -4.33
C THR A 61 7.56 0.20 -4.40
N ALA A 62 8.38 1.25 -4.49
CA ALA A 62 7.88 2.62 -4.58
C ALA A 62 7.11 2.82 -5.88
N ASN A 63 5.82 3.07 -5.78
CA ASN A 63 4.92 3.28 -6.91
C ASN A 63 3.55 3.69 -6.36
N ALA A 64 2.60 3.91 -7.25
CA ALA A 64 1.23 4.21 -6.86
C ALA A 64 0.39 2.94 -7.06
N TYR A 65 -0.42 2.60 -6.05
CA TYR A 65 -1.20 1.37 -6.04
C TYR A 65 -2.64 1.69 -5.67
N LYS A 66 -3.58 1.13 -6.42
CA LYS A 66 -4.99 1.29 -6.08
C LYS A 66 -5.36 0.28 -5.00
N MET A 67 -5.79 0.78 -3.85
CA MET A 67 -6.19 -0.08 -2.75
C MET A 67 -7.61 -0.59 -2.95
N GLY A 68 -7.98 -1.63 -2.21
CA GLY A 68 -9.32 -2.16 -2.27
C GLY A 68 -10.38 -1.16 -1.85
N SER A 69 -9.99 -0.10 -1.15
CA SER A 69 -10.91 0.96 -0.77
C SER A 69 -11.32 1.85 -1.94
N GLY A 70 -10.58 1.81 -3.05
CA GLY A 70 -10.83 2.67 -4.20
C GLY A 70 -9.89 3.85 -4.30
N ASP A 71 -9.17 4.15 -3.22
CA ASP A 71 -8.17 5.21 -3.24
C ASP A 71 -6.83 4.66 -3.66
N VAL A 72 -5.91 5.55 -4.02
CA VAL A 72 -4.56 5.16 -4.43
C VAL A 72 -3.56 5.59 -3.36
N MET A 73 -2.72 4.66 -2.93
CA MET A 73 -1.62 5.02 -2.04
C MET A 73 -0.39 5.30 -2.89
N ILE A 74 0.30 6.38 -2.57
CA ILE A 74 1.54 6.75 -3.25
C ILE A 74 2.67 6.40 -2.32
N VAL A 75 3.46 5.40 -2.72
CA VAL A 75 4.50 4.82 -1.87
C VAL A 75 5.86 5.29 -2.35
N GLY A 76 6.64 5.83 -1.44
CA GLY A 76 8.00 6.27 -1.73
C GLY A 76 9.02 5.26 -1.25
N ALA A 77 10.24 5.75 -1.04
CA ALA A 77 11.35 4.91 -0.62
C ALA A 77 11.02 4.23 0.72
N ASN A 78 11.52 3.02 0.88
CA ASN A 78 11.38 2.27 2.13
C ASN A 78 9.93 2.00 2.50
N GLY A 79 9.07 1.92 1.50
CA GLY A 79 7.67 1.56 1.73
C GLY A 79 6.81 2.62 2.38
N VAL A 80 7.32 3.84 2.53
CA VAL A 80 6.59 4.89 3.24
C VAL A 80 5.53 5.49 2.33
N VAL A 81 4.28 5.51 2.80
CA VAL A 81 3.18 6.14 2.06
C VAL A 81 3.32 7.65 2.20
N SER A 82 3.55 8.33 1.08
CA SER A 82 3.72 9.78 1.11
C SER A 82 2.38 10.51 1.13
N GLU A 83 1.38 9.94 0.46
CA GLU A 83 0.05 10.53 0.50
C GLU A 83 -0.95 9.53 -0.06
N ILE A 84 -2.22 9.80 0.22
CA ILE A 84 -3.33 9.03 -0.34
C ILE A 84 -4.04 9.88 -1.36
N PHE A 85 -4.10 9.39 -2.59
CA PHE A 85 -4.77 10.07 -3.68
C PHE A 85 -6.21 9.57 -3.72
N ASN A 86 -7.16 10.44 -3.41
CA ASN A 86 -8.55 10.01 -3.26
C ASN A 86 -9.46 10.65 -4.30
N GLU A 87 -8.91 10.98 -5.45
CA GLU A 87 -9.68 11.62 -6.52
C GLU A 87 -9.96 10.68 -7.68
N CYS A 88 -9.92 9.38 -7.43
CA CYS A 88 -10.36 8.41 -8.43
C CYS A 88 -11.86 8.52 -8.62
N GLU A 89 -12.31 8.46 -9.85
CA GLU A 89 -13.75 8.57 -10.14
C GLU A 89 -14.42 7.24 -10.29
#